data_9f827128b91284c5f206735c055b4c5f
#
_entry.id   9f827128b91284c5f206735c055b4c5f
#
_cell.length_a   1.000
_cell.length_b   1.000
_cell.length_c   1.000
_cell.angle_alpha   90.00
_cell.angle_beta   90.00
_cell.angle_gamma   90.00
#
_symmetry.space_group_name_H-M   'P 1'
#
loop_
_entity.id
_entity.type
_entity.pdbx_description
1 polymer ?
#
loop_
_entity_poly.entity_id
_entity_poly.type
_entity_poly.pdbx_seq_one_letter_code
_entity_poly.pdbx_strand_id
1 'polypeptide(L)'
;MKVLVIGGTGHVGTYMVPGLIEAGFDVTSLSRRKRKPYQEHKAWDTVHQVTIDREIDGKSSSFAERILEFEPDVVIDMICFTLDSAQKLYEPLKAKIKQFLHCGTIWVHGYSEEVPTTEDQSKKPFGEYGIQKAAITEYLLSQSENEGTAVTVLHPGHIVGPGWCPINPLGNLNTEVFVKLAHGEELVMPNFGMETLHHVHAEDVAQAFIKAVLSPEKAKGQEFHVVSEKALTLRGYADKLARWFGKEANLSFKPFGEWKTQVSDDDALVTYDHIAHSPNCSIDRAKRLLRYKPKYSSIEAICESLKWLIDNGQIVI
;
A
#
# COMPACT_ATOMS: atom_id res chain seq x y z
N MET A 1 -1.81 -20.87 -15.48
CA MET A 1 -0.95 -19.68 -15.70
C MET A 1 0.01 -19.59 -14.53
N LYS A 2 1.27 -19.28 -14.81
CA LYS A 2 2.32 -19.07 -13.80
C LYS A 2 2.35 -17.61 -13.38
N VAL A 3 2.19 -17.33 -12.09
CA VAL A 3 2.25 -15.98 -11.52
C VAL A 3 3.47 -15.88 -10.62
N LEU A 4 4.33 -14.90 -10.89
CA LEU A 4 5.51 -14.62 -10.09
C LEU A 4 5.28 -13.33 -9.28
N VAL A 5 5.44 -13.42 -7.95
CA VAL A 5 5.23 -12.30 -7.03
C VAL A 5 6.55 -11.89 -6.40
N ILE A 6 7.02 -10.68 -6.72
CA ILE A 6 8.20 -10.07 -6.11
C ILE A 6 7.77 -9.35 -4.83
N GLY A 7 8.26 -9.81 -3.68
CA GLY A 7 7.84 -9.33 -2.36
C GLY A 7 6.69 -10.14 -1.74
N GLY A 8 6.49 -11.40 -2.17
CA GLY A 8 5.33 -12.21 -1.81
C GLY A 8 5.18 -12.58 -0.33
N THR A 9 6.22 -12.45 0.53
CA THR A 9 6.11 -12.66 1.99
C THR A 9 5.87 -11.37 2.79
N GLY A 10 5.58 -10.27 2.10
CA GLY A 10 5.19 -9.01 2.73
C GLY A 10 3.73 -9.03 3.22
N HIS A 11 3.27 -7.90 3.80
CA HIS A 11 1.91 -7.77 4.34
C HIS A 11 0.83 -8.09 3.29
N VAL A 12 0.89 -7.46 2.12
CA VAL A 12 -0.05 -7.75 1.02
C VAL A 12 0.13 -9.16 0.48
N GLY A 13 1.38 -9.61 0.33
CA GLY A 13 1.70 -10.95 -0.16
C GLY A 13 1.14 -12.07 0.72
N THR A 14 1.01 -11.82 2.04
CA THR A 14 0.38 -12.74 2.99
C THR A 14 -1.02 -13.16 2.55
N TYR A 15 -1.78 -12.27 1.95
CA TYR A 15 -3.13 -12.52 1.42
C TYR A 15 -3.13 -12.83 -0.08
N MET A 16 -2.28 -12.14 -0.84
CA MET A 16 -2.27 -12.25 -2.31
C MET A 16 -1.78 -13.60 -2.79
N VAL A 17 -0.72 -14.13 -2.20
CA VAL A 17 -0.17 -15.43 -2.63
C VAL A 17 -1.17 -16.57 -2.41
N PRO A 18 -1.79 -16.73 -1.22
CA PRO A 18 -2.86 -17.69 -1.04
C PRO A 18 -4.05 -17.49 -1.99
N GLY A 19 -4.52 -16.26 -2.14
CA GLY A 19 -5.66 -15.96 -3.00
C GLY A 19 -5.41 -16.26 -4.49
N LEU A 20 -4.18 -16.07 -4.99
CA LEU A 20 -3.80 -16.48 -6.35
C LEU A 20 -3.80 -18.00 -6.50
N ILE A 21 -3.33 -18.75 -5.50
CA ILE A 21 -3.36 -20.21 -5.51
C ILE A 21 -4.81 -20.73 -5.51
N GLU A 22 -5.67 -20.15 -4.66
CA GLU A 22 -7.10 -20.46 -4.61
C GLU A 22 -7.82 -20.14 -5.93
N ALA A 23 -7.36 -19.12 -6.64
CA ALA A 23 -7.83 -18.78 -7.98
C ALA A 23 -7.29 -19.73 -9.08
N GLY A 24 -6.48 -20.74 -8.73
CA GLY A 24 -5.98 -21.78 -9.63
C GLY A 24 -4.69 -21.41 -10.38
N PHE A 25 -3.94 -20.43 -9.90
CA PHE A 25 -2.63 -20.08 -10.47
C PHE A 25 -1.50 -20.92 -9.86
N ASP A 26 -0.47 -21.19 -10.67
CA ASP A 26 0.81 -21.70 -10.21
C ASP A 26 1.67 -20.51 -9.75
N VAL A 27 1.96 -20.41 -8.44
CA VAL A 27 2.54 -19.22 -7.86
C VAL A 27 3.98 -19.43 -7.41
N THR A 28 4.87 -18.58 -7.91
CA THR A 28 6.24 -18.44 -7.40
C THR A 28 6.35 -17.14 -6.58
N SER A 29 6.75 -17.26 -5.32
CA SER A 29 6.94 -16.13 -4.41
C SER A 29 8.42 -15.82 -4.23
N LEU A 30 8.87 -14.66 -4.70
CA LEU A 30 10.24 -14.16 -4.51
C LEU A 30 10.28 -13.25 -3.29
N SER A 31 11.20 -13.52 -2.35
CA SER A 31 11.42 -12.67 -1.19
C SER A 31 12.80 -12.91 -0.59
N ARG A 32 13.23 -12.02 0.31
CA ARG A 32 14.44 -12.19 1.09
C ARG A 32 14.29 -13.22 2.22
N ARG A 33 13.10 -13.78 2.43
CA ARG A 33 12.73 -14.69 3.53
C ARG A 33 13.13 -14.23 4.93
N LYS A 34 13.34 -12.92 5.12
CA LYS A 34 13.62 -12.32 6.44
C LYS A 34 12.41 -12.32 7.37
N ARG A 35 11.20 -12.51 6.80
CA ARG A 35 9.92 -12.56 7.54
C ARG A 35 9.07 -13.72 7.03
N LYS A 36 8.31 -14.31 7.94
CA LYS A 36 7.22 -15.24 7.59
C LYS A 36 5.97 -14.44 7.20
N PRO A 37 5.04 -15.03 6.44
CA PRO A 37 3.71 -14.45 6.27
C PRO A 37 3.05 -14.18 7.62
N TYR A 38 2.28 -13.11 7.71
CA TYR A 38 1.65 -12.68 8.97
C TYR A 38 0.43 -13.52 9.37
N GLN A 39 -0.06 -14.35 8.46
CA GLN A 39 -1.12 -15.32 8.72
C GLN A 39 -0.73 -16.69 8.18
N GLU A 40 -1.11 -17.73 8.92
CA GLU A 40 -0.97 -19.11 8.47
C GLU A 40 -2.03 -19.42 7.42
N HIS A 41 -1.61 -20.08 6.36
CA HIS A 41 -2.51 -20.53 5.30
C HIS A 41 -1.92 -21.77 4.61
N LYS A 42 -2.74 -22.77 4.32
CA LYS A 42 -2.31 -24.04 3.70
C LYS A 42 -1.66 -23.86 2.32
N ALA A 43 -2.02 -22.82 1.61
CA ALA A 43 -1.42 -22.50 0.30
C ALA A 43 0.09 -22.28 0.38
N TRP A 44 0.63 -21.87 1.53
CA TRP A 44 2.07 -21.72 1.72
C TRP A 44 2.86 -23.03 1.66
N ASP A 45 2.19 -24.19 1.82
CA ASP A 45 2.79 -25.52 1.68
C ASP A 45 3.04 -25.89 0.22
N THR A 46 2.31 -25.26 -0.71
CA THR A 46 2.36 -25.58 -2.16
C THR A 46 3.05 -24.50 -2.99
N VAL A 47 3.25 -23.30 -2.45
CA VAL A 47 3.89 -22.21 -3.18
C VAL A 47 5.38 -22.46 -3.41
N HIS A 48 5.85 -22.18 -4.62
CA HIS A 48 7.28 -22.21 -4.91
C HIS A 48 7.93 -20.94 -4.33
N GLN A 49 8.62 -21.08 -3.19
CA GLN A 49 9.28 -19.96 -2.51
C GLN A 49 10.75 -19.87 -2.90
N VAL A 50 11.18 -18.75 -3.45
CA VAL A 50 12.56 -18.48 -3.86
C VAL A 50 13.14 -17.35 -3.04
N THR A 51 14.35 -17.57 -2.51
CA THR A 51 15.09 -16.52 -1.80
C THR A 51 15.89 -15.71 -2.80
N ILE A 52 15.59 -14.42 -2.90
CA ILE A 52 16.27 -13.48 -3.78
C ILE A 52 16.30 -12.09 -3.14
N ASP A 53 17.39 -11.37 -3.29
CA ASP A 53 17.50 -9.98 -2.84
C ASP A 53 17.62 -9.05 -4.05
N ARG A 54 16.56 -8.27 -4.31
CA ARG A 54 16.51 -7.34 -5.43
C ARG A 54 17.61 -6.29 -5.38
N GLU A 55 18.03 -5.85 -4.19
CA GLU A 55 19.07 -4.82 -4.05
C GLU A 55 20.45 -5.34 -4.45
N ILE A 56 20.71 -6.62 -4.23
CA ILE A 56 21.94 -7.29 -4.61
C ILE A 56 21.86 -7.77 -6.04
N ASP A 57 20.82 -8.52 -6.35
CA ASP A 57 20.62 -9.16 -7.67
C ASP A 57 20.07 -8.17 -8.73
N GLY A 58 19.38 -7.09 -8.30
CA GLY A 58 18.74 -6.12 -9.19
C GLY A 58 19.64 -4.97 -9.68
N LYS A 59 20.90 -4.90 -9.23
CA LYS A 59 21.89 -3.93 -9.75
C LYS A 59 22.44 -4.29 -11.11
N SER A 60 22.19 -5.51 -11.57
CA SER A 60 22.57 -6.02 -12.89
C SER A 60 21.35 -6.50 -13.65
N SER A 61 21.44 -6.66 -14.99
CA SER A 61 20.41 -7.32 -15.82
C SER A 61 20.06 -8.74 -15.35
N SER A 62 20.88 -9.35 -14.53
CA SER A 62 20.73 -10.70 -14.00
C SER A 62 19.42 -10.94 -13.23
N PHE A 63 18.85 -9.92 -12.54
CA PHE A 63 17.62 -10.11 -11.79
C PHE A 63 16.42 -10.44 -12.69
N ALA A 64 16.23 -9.70 -13.78
CA ALA A 64 15.16 -9.97 -14.75
C ALA A 64 15.39 -11.30 -15.50
N GLU A 65 16.63 -11.64 -15.82
CA GLU A 65 16.99 -12.92 -16.43
C GLU A 65 16.62 -14.09 -15.53
N ARG A 66 16.93 -13.99 -14.23
CA ARG A 66 16.53 -15.01 -13.24
C ARG A 66 15.01 -15.13 -13.09
N ILE A 67 14.26 -14.03 -13.25
CA ILE A 67 12.79 -14.08 -13.27
C ILE A 67 12.30 -14.87 -14.49
N LEU A 68 12.92 -14.66 -15.65
CA LEU A 68 12.57 -15.39 -16.89
C LEU A 68 12.84 -16.89 -16.81
N GLU A 69 13.78 -17.35 -15.98
CA GLU A 69 14.02 -18.79 -15.77
C GLU A 69 12.78 -19.53 -15.19
N PHE A 70 11.88 -18.82 -14.51
CA PHE A 70 10.63 -19.37 -14.00
C PHE A 70 9.52 -19.40 -15.06
N GLU A 71 9.76 -18.82 -16.26
CA GLU A 71 8.79 -18.72 -17.35
C GLU A 71 7.41 -18.18 -16.89
N PRO A 72 7.34 -17.02 -16.22
CA PRO A 72 6.08 -16.51 -15.71
C PRO A 72 5.19 -16.01 -16.85
N ASP A 73 3.88 -16.25 -16.75
CA ASP A 73 2.88 -15.58 -17.56
C ASP A 73 2.58 -14.17 -17.02
N VAL A 74 2.62 -14.02 -15.69
CA VAL A 74 2.30 -12.78 -14.98
C VAL A 74 3.40 -12.47 -13.97
N VAL A 75 3.85 -11.21 -13.93
CA VAL A 75 4.77 -10.70 -12.91
C VAL A 75 4.09 -9.62 -12.11
N ILE A 76 4.10 -9.75 -10.78
CA ILE A 76 3.59 -8.74 -9.83
C ILE A 76 4.77 -8.19 -9.03
N ASP A 77 5.05 -6.89 -9.19
CA ASP A 77 6.14 -6.21 -8.50
C ASP A 77 5.63 -5.33 -7.36
N MET A 78 5.80 -5.81 -6.12
CA MET A 78 5.37 -5.14 -4.90
C MET A 78 6.41 -4.20 -4.29
N ILE A 79 7.68 -4.26 -4.73
CA ILE A 79 8.81 -3.62 -4.03
C ILE A 79 9.74 -2.82 -4.94
N CYS A 80 9.19 -2.14 -5.94
CA CYS A 80 9.96 -1.23 -6.80
C CYS A 80 9.80 0.23 -6.34
N PHE A 81 10.92 0.92 -6.09
CA PHE A 81 10.92 2.27 -5.52
C PHE A 81 11.62 3.32 -6.40
N THR A 82 12.31 2.93 -7.47
CA THR A 82 13.00 3.86 -8.38
C THR A 82 12.71 3.52 -9.83
N LEU A 83 12.68 4.56 -10.70
CA LEU A 83 12.45 4.40 -12.12
C LEU A 83 13.50 3.49 -12.77
N ASP A 84 14.77 3.66 -12.45
CA ASP A 84 15.88 2.82 -12.95
C ASP A 84 15.64 1.34 -12.64
N SER A 85 15.20 1.03 -11.40
CA SER A 85 14.89 -0.34 -11.01
C SER A 85 13.68 -0.92 -11.75
N ALA A 86 12.67 -0.08 -12.05
CA ALA A 86 11.51 -0.50 -12.84
C ALA A 86 11.89 -0.82 -14.28
N GLN A 87 12.69 0.04 -14.90
CA GLN A 87 13.17 -0.14 -16.28
C GLN A 87 14.05 -1.39 -16.41
N LYS A 88 15.03 -1.57 -15.54
CA LYS A 88 15.90 -2.76 -15.51
C LYS A 88 15.13 -4.06 -15.35
N LEU A 89 14.01 -4.03 -14.62
CA LEU A 89 13.15 -5.20 -14.48
C LEU A 89 12.27 -5.39 -15.72
N TYR A 90 11.54 -4.35 -16.13
CA TYR A 90 10.49 -4.47 -17.13
C TYR A 90 11.03 -4.71 -18.57
N GLU A 91 12.10 -3.99 -18.97
CA GLU A 91 12.62 -4.05 -20.34
C GLU A 91 12.96 -5.48 -20.82
N PRO A 92 13.65 -6.35 -20.04
CA PRO A 92 13.89 -7.72 -20.43
C PRO A 92 12.64 -8.63 -20.42
N LEU A 93 11.59 -8.25 -19.65
CA LEU A 93 10.36 -9.02 -19.50
C LEU A 93 9.31 -8.70 -20.57
N LYS A 94 9.30 -7.46 -21.08
CA LYS A 94 8.30 -7.03 -22.08
C LYS A 94 8.28 -7.97 -23.28
N ALA A 95 7.10 -8.24 -23.82
CA ALA A 95 6.83 -9.19 -24.89
C ALA A 95 7.13 -10.68 -24.55
N LYS A 96 7.65 -10.99 -23.36
CA LYS A 96 7.88 -12.37 -22.89
C LYS A 96 6.87 -12.84 -21.84
N ILE A 97 6.16 -11.89 -21.21
CA ILE A 97 5.11 -12.13 -20.23
C ILE A 97 3.78 -11.56 -20.73
N LYS A 98 2.66 -12.07 -20.24
CA LYS A 98 1.32 -11.63 -20.64
C LYS A 98 0.88 -10.39 -19.86
N GLN A 99 1.22 -10.33 -18.56
CA GLN A 99 0.85 -9.22 -17.70
C GLN A 99 2.01 -8.80 -16.79
N PHE A 100 2.10 -7.49 -16.55
CA PHE A 100 2.96 -6.89 -15.52
C PHE A 100 2.12 -5.98 -14.63
N LEU A 101 2.09 -6.27 -13.33
CA LEU A 101 1.38 -5.46 -12.35
C LEU A 101 2.37 -4.80 -11.39
N HIS A 102 2.20 -3.50 -11.14
CA HIS A 102 3.06 -2.73 -10.26
C HIS A 102 2.29 -2.17 -9.06
N CYS A 103 2.91 -2.24 -7.90
CA CYS A 103 2.42 -1.58 -6.69
C CYS A 103 2.91 -0.13 -6.65
N GLY A 104 2.01 0.78 -7.02
CA GLY A 104 2.20 2.23 -6.93
C GLY A 104 1.92 2.79 -5.53
N THR A 105 1.39 4.00 -5.47
CA THR A 105 0.92 4.69 -4.26
C THR A 105 -0.03 5.83 -4.63
N ILE A 106 -0.99 6.16 -3.76
CA ILE A 106 -1.83 7.36 -3.94
C ILE A 106 -1.04 8.67 -3.82
N TRP A 107 0.19 8.66 -3.31
CA TRP A 107 1.07 9.83 -3.20
C TRP A 107 1.58 10.36 -4.53
N VAL A 108 1.33 9.66 -5.64
CA VAL A 108 1.62 10.17 -7.00
C VAL A 108 0.88 11.46 -7.33
N HIS A 109 -0.24 11.75 -6.64
CA HIS A 109 -1.00 12.97 -6.86
C HIS A 109 -0.41 14.20 -6.17
N GLY A 110 0.39 14.02 -5.10
CA GLY A 110 0.86 15.13 -4.27
C GLY A 110 -0.26 15.71 -3.40
N TYR A 111 -0.39 17.03 -3.35
CA TYR A 111 -1.46 17.70 -2.60
C TYR A 111 -2.84 17.36 -3.17
N SER A 112 -3.81 17.08 -2.30
CA SER A 112 -5.19 16.88 -2.72
C SER A 112 -5.84 18.22 -3.07
N GLU A 113 -6.00 18.51 -4.37
CA GLU A 113 -6.59 19.78 -4.85
C GLU A 113 -8.13 19.66 -4.98
N GLU A 114 -8.63 18.52 -5.44
CA GLU A 114 -10.06 18.20 -5.56
C GLU A 114 -10.32 16.81 -4.99
N VAL A 115 -11.35 16.69 -4.16
CA VAL A 115 -11.70 15.41 -3.49
C VAL A 115 -13.15 15.00 -3.78
N PRO A 116 -13.39 13.70 -3.98
CA PRO A 116 -12.43 12.61 -3.97
C PRO A 116 -11.49 12.68 -5.17
N THR A 117 -10.17 12.46 -4.93
CA THR A 117 -9.18 12.42 -6.00
C THR A 117 -9.40 11.20 -6.89
N THR A 118 -9.45 11.40 -8.21
CA THR A 118 -9.58 10.33 -9.21
C THR A 118 -8.26 10.10 -9.94
N GLU A 119 -8.12 8.94 -10.58
CA GLU A 119 -6.90 8.57 -11.31
C GLU A 119 -6.60 9.49 -12.51
N ASP A 120 -7.64 10.18 -13.05
CA ASP A 120 -7.50 11.10 -14.18
C ASP A 120 -7.00 12.50 -13.78
N GLN A 121 -6.98 12.81 -12.49
CA GLN A 121 -6.46 14.09 -12.01
C GLN A 121 -4.94 14.16 -12.19
N SER A 122 -4.45 15.40 -12.37
CA SER A 122 -3.04 15.64 -12.57
C SER A 122 -2.20 15.13 -11.40
N LYS A 123 -1.04 14.54 -11.73
CA LYS A 123 -0.06 14.10 -10.75
C LYS A 123 0.95 15.22 -10.53
N LYS A 124 1.03 15.73 -9.31
CA LYS A 124 1.96 16.77 -8.87
C LYS A 124 2.72 16.29 -7.62
N PRO A 125 3.43 15.15 -7.73
CA PRO A 125 4.07 14.54 -6.57
C PRO A 125 5.13 15.47 -5.97
N PHE A 126 5.29 15.38 -4.67
CA PHE A 126 6.41 15.96 -3.94
C PHE A 126 7.06 14.88 -3.04
N GLY A 127 8.26 15.18 -2.55
CA GLY A 127 9.08 14.18 -1.87
C GLY A 127 9.61 13.11 -2.83
N GLU A 128 10.79 12.59 -2.56
CA GLU A 128 11.48 11.63 -3.45
C GLU A 128 10.65 10.40 -3.73
N TYR A 129 9.97 9.86 -2.70
CA TYR A 129 9.13 8.67 -2.85
C TYR A 129 7.97 8.88 -3.84
N GLY A 130 7.20 9.97 -3.70
CA GLY A 130 6.09 10.29 -4.59
C GLY A 130 6.55 10.54 -6.02
N ILE A 131 7.64 11.28 -6.20
CA ILE A 131 8.24 11.61 -7.50
C ILE A 131 8.67 10.33 -8.23
N GLN A 132 9.41 9.44 -7.56
CA GLN A 132 9.86 8.18 -8.16
C GLN A 132 8.68 7.27 -8.52
N LYS A 133 7.68 7.15 -7.65
CA LYS A 133 6.48 6.34 -7.92
C LYS A 133 5.64 6.90 -9.08
N ALA A 134 5.55 8.21 -9.23
CA ALA A 134 4.88 8.82 -10.38
C ALA A 134 5.64 8.56 -11.68
N ALA A 135 6.96 8.71 -11.68
CA ALA A 135 7.81 8.42 -12.84
C ALA A 135 7.72 6.94 -13.25
N ILE A 136 7.69 6.00 -12.29
CA ILE A 136 7.48 4.57 -12.57
C ILE A 136 6.10 4.35 -13.21
N THR A 137 5.06 4.99 -12.68
CA THR A 137 3.69 4.86 -13.18
C THR A 137 3.59 5.34 -14.63
N GLU A 138 4.08 6.54 -14.91
CA GLU A 138 4.10 7.11 -16.27
C GLU A 138 4.86 6.21 -17.26
N TYR A 139 6.07 5.80 -16.89
CA TYR A 139 6.87 4.89 -17.71
C TYR A 139 6.13 3.58 -17.99
N LEU A 140 5.65 2.89 -16.98
CA LEU A 140 5.01 1.60 -17.13
C LEU A 140 3.71 1.68 -17.94
N LEU A 141 2.87 2.69 -17.73
CA LEU A 141 1.63 2.85 -18.49
C LEU A 141 1.91 3.19 -19.96
N SER A 142 2.93 3.99 -20.25
CA SER A 142 3.34 4.26 -21.65
C SER A 142 3.76 3.00 -22.41
N GLN A 143 4.28 1.98 -21.70
CA GLN A 143 4.64 0.71 -22.31
C GLN A 143 3.42 -0.17 -22.69
N SER A 144 2.28 0.06 -22.04
CA SER A 144 1.04 -0.71 -22.29
C SER A 144 0.39 -0.38 -23.63
N GLU A 145 0.73 0.75 -24.24
CA GLU A 145 0.29 1.13 -25.59
C GLU A 145 0.96 0.28 -26.68
N ASN A 146 2.15 -0.25 -26.39
CA ASN A 146 2.88 -1.13 -27.29
C ASN A 146 2.30 -2.56 -27.23
N GLU A 147 2.30 -3.27 -28.34
CA GLU A 147 1.83 -4.66 -28.40
C GLU A 147 2.71 -5.59 -27.54
N GLY A 148 2.09 -6.45 -26.76
CA GLY A 148 2.76 -7.54 -26.06
C GLY A 148 2.28 -7.72 -24.62
N THR A 149 2.79 -6.95 -23.65
CA THR A 149 2.51 -7.14 -22.23
C THR A 149 1.42 -6.19 -21.74
N ALA A 150 0.38 -6.70 -21.10
CA ALA A 150 -0.63 -5.89 -20.43
C ALA A 150 -0.06 -5.33 -19.11
N VAL A 151 0.14 -4.01 -19.03
CA VAL A 151 0.65 -3.33 -17.83
C VAL A 151 -0.51 -2.75 -17.03
N THR A 152 -0.44 -2.89 -15.71
CA THR A 152 -1.40 -2.32 -14.76
C THR A 152 -0.67 -1.76 -13.54
N VAL A 153 -1.07 -0.57 -13.07
CA VAL A 153 -0.57 0.01 -11.84
C VAL A 153 -1.69 0.11 -10.81
N LEU A 154 -1.44 -0.36 -9.60
CA LEU A 154 -2.38 -0.24 -8.48
C LEU A 154 -1.78 0.66 -7.41
N HIS A 155 -2.53 1.68 -6.99
CA HIS A 155 -2.12 2.70 -6.05
C HIS A 155 -2.79 2.48 -4.69
N PRO A 156 -2.20 1.69 -3.79
CA PRO A 156 -2.72 1.56 -2.43
C PRO A 156 -2.60 2.86 -1.65
N GLY A 157 -3.54 3.03 -0.70
CA GLY A 157 -3.43 4.01 0.39
C GLY A 157 -2.45 3.55 1.47
N HIS A 158 -2.63 4.07 2.69
CA HIS A 158 -1.84 3.63 3.85
C HIS A 158 -2.24 2.20 4.20
N ILE A 159 -1.38 1.24 3.84
CA ILE A 159 -1.65 -0.18 4.06
C ILE A 159 -1.56 -0.49 5.54
N VAL A 160 -2.56 -1.19 6.07
CA VAL A 160 -2.62 -1.67 7.45
C VAL A 160 -3.11 -3.12 7.49
N GLY A 161 -3.05 -3.72 8.66
CA GLY A 161 -3.43 -5.10 8.93
C GLY A 161 -2.46 -5.76 9.91
N PRO A 162 -2.61 -7.03 10.25
CA PRO A 162 -1.75 -7.77 11.16
C PRO A 162 -0.27 -7.56 10.88
N GLY A 163 0.49 -7.15 11.91
CA GLY A 163 1.94 -6.90 11.81
C GLY A 163 2.36 -5.55 11.24
N TRP A 164 1.42 -4.68 10.85
CA TRP A 164 1.73 -3.33 10.34
C TRP A 164 1.34 -2.26 11.36
N CYS A 165 2.27 -1.33 11.67
CA CYS A 165 1.96 -0.17 12.49
C CYS A 165 1.18 0.85 11.65
N PRO A 166 -0.07 1.21 12.03
CA PRO A 166 -0.83 2.24 11.31
C PRO A 166 -0.18 3.62 11.45
N ILE A 167 -0.33 4.46 10.44
CA ILE A 167 -0.17 5.90 10.63
C ILE A 167 -1.21 6.35 11.65
N ASN A 168 -0.77 6.95 12.73
CA ASN A 168 -1.63 7.35 13.85
C ASN A 168 -2.47 8.62 13.55
N PRO A 169 -3.42 9.01 14.43
CA PRO A 169 -4.24 10.20 14.24
C PRO A 169 -3.49 11.55 14.19
N LEU A 170 -2.21 11.59 14.51
CA LEU A 170 -1.37 12.78 14.32
C LEU A 170 -0.64 12.78 12.97
N GLY A 171 -0.79 11.72 12.16
CA GLY A 171 -0.13 11.61 10.87
C GLY A 171 1.31 11.07 10.93
N ASN A 172 1.71 10.37 11.99
CA ASN A 172 3.04 9.77 12.12
C ASN A 172 2.98 8.32 12.65
N LEU A 173 4.12 7.74 13.01
CA LEU A 173 4.23 6.33 13.43
C LEU A 173 4.50 6.17 14.94
N ASN A 174 4.43 7.25 15.72
CA ASN A 174 4.65 7.20 17.16
C ASN A 174 3.53 6.43 17.86
N THR A 175 3.85 5.27 18.40
CA THR A 175 2.86 4.37 19.05
C THR A 175 2.30 4.90 20.36
N GLU A 176 2.96 5.85 21.01
CA GLU A 176 2.48 6.53 22.22
C GLU A 176 1.13 7.24 22.02
N VAL A 177 0.85 7.64 20.76
CA VAL A 177 -0.45 8.23 20.41
C VAL A 177 -1.60 7.26 20.68
N PHE A 178 -1.40 5.97 20.42
CA PHE A 178 -2.39 4.94 20.68
C PHE A 178 -2.55 4.68 22.19
N VAL A 179 -1.46 4.72 22.95
CA VAL A 179 -1.45 4.57 24.40
C VAL A 179 -2.23 5.72 25.06
N LYS A 180 -1.97 6.97 24.65
CA LYS A 180 -2.71 8.13 25.16
C LYS A 180 -4.21 8.01 24.91
N LEU A 181 -4.62 7.62 23.70
CA LEU A 181 -6.03 7.44 23.38
C LEU A 181 -6.67 6.32 24.23
N ALA A 182 -5.95 5.24 24.47
CA ALA A 182 -6.43 4.13 25.28
C ALA A 182 -6.61 4.51 26.77
N HIS A 183 -5.82 5.45 27.28
CA HIS A 183 -5.95 5.98 28.65
C HIS A 183 -6.90 7.18 28.76
N GLY A 184 -7.38 7.76 27.64
CA GLY A 184 -8.20 8.97 27.61
C GLY A 184 -7.40 10.24 27.94
N GLU A 185 -6.09 10.19 27.73
CA GLU A 185 -5.20 11.33 27.92
C GLU A 185 -5.38 12.38 26.83
N GLU A 186 -4.97 13.61 27.11
CA GLU A 186 -5.03 14.69 26.12
C GLU A 186 -4.13 14.37 24.92
N LEU A 187 -4.71 14.52 23.71
CA LEU A 187 -3.99 14.46 22.45
C LEU A 187 -4.04 15.83 21.78
N VAL A 188 -2.88 16.48 21.70
CA VAL A 188 -2.73 17.75 20.99
C VAL A 188 -2.58 17.47 19.50
N MET A 189 -3.54 17.92 18.69
CA MET A 189 -3.58 17.69 17.26
C MET A 189 -3.01 18.85 16.45
N PRO A 190 -2.34 18.62 15.31
CA PRO A 190 -1.94 19.67 14.41
C PRO A 190 -3.18 20.30 13.76
N ASN A 191 -3.13 21.63 13.54
CA ASN A 191 -4.18 22.43 12.94
C ASN A 191 -5.55 22.20 13.61
N PHE A 192 -6.59 21.86 12.85
CA PHE A 192 -7.91 21.50 13.35
C PHE A 192 -8.20 20.00 13.25
N GLY A 193 -7.20 19.19 12.84
CA GLY A 193 -7.35 17.76 12.61
C GLY A 193 -8.31 17.41 11.47
N MET A 194 -8.48 18.30 10.50
CA MET A 194 -9.40 18.13 9.37
C MET A 194 -8.74 17.49 8.15
N GLU A 195 -7.44 17.44 8.12
CA GLU A 195 -6.67 16.71 7.11
C GLU A 195 -7.00 15.21 7.18
N THR A 196 -6.85 14.52 6.06
CA THR A 196 -7.29 13.14 5.92
C THR A 196 -6.14 12.14 5.81
N LEU A 197 -6.39 10.91 6.26
CA LEU A 197 -5.60 9.71 5.97
C LEU A 197 -6.51 8.69 5.30
N HIS A 198 -6.01 8.03 4.27
CA HIS A 198 -6.78 7.02 3.56
C HIS A 198 -6.11 5.66 3.70
N HIS A 199 -6.52 4.91 4.71
CA HIS A 199 -6.02 3.57 4.98
C HIS A 199 -6.72 2.53 4.12
N VAL A 200 -6.05 1.39 3.96
CA VAL A 200 -6.56 0.20 3.27
C VAL A 200 -6.01 -1.05 3.92
N HIS A 201 -6.84 -2.07 4.07
CA HIS A 201 -6.38 -3.36 4.58
C HIS A 201 -5.53 -4.09 3.54
N ALA A 202 -4.47 -4.77 3.98
CA ALA A 202 -3.59 -5.55 3.12
C ALA A 202 -4.33 -6.63 2.30
N GLU A 203 -5.39 -7.25 2.87
CA GLU A 203 -6.26 -8.20 2.18
C GLU A 203 -7.03 -7.53 1.03
N ASP A 204 -7.51 -6.29 1.22
CA ASP A 204 -8.20 -5.54 0.17
C ASP A 204 -7.25 -5.14 -0.96
N VAL A 205 -6.00 -4.78 -0.63
CA VAL A 205 -4.97 -4.57 -1.65
C VAL A 205 -4.72 -5.84 -2.44
N ALA A 206 -4.56 -6.97 -1.77
CA ALA A 206 -4.40 -8.29 -2.40
C ALA A 206 -5.59 -8.62 -3.32
N GLN A 207 -6.82 -8.37 -2.86
CA GLN A 207 -8.04 -8.54 -3.67
C GLN A 207 -7.96 -7.76 -4.99
N ALA A 208 -7.52 -6.49 -4.95
CA ALA A 208 -7.42 -5.67 -6.15
C ALA A 208 -6.41 -6.23 -7.16
N PHE A 209 -5.22 -6.66 -6.68
CA PHE A 209 -4.22 -7.32 -7.54
C PHE A 209 -4.75 -8.61 -8.16
N ILE A 210 -5.36 -9.49 -7.38
CA ILE A 210 -5.93 -10.75 -7.88
C ILE A 210 -7.00 -10.46 -8.95
N LYS A 211 -7.88 -9.48 -8.72
CA LYS A 211 -8.91 -9.09 -9.70
C LYS A 211 -8.31 -8.50 -10.98
N ALA A 212 -7.23 -7.76 -10.89
CA ALA A 212 -6.51 -7.26 -12.06
C ALA A 212 -5.89 -8.41 -12.88
N VAL A 213 -5.29 -9.40 -12.22
CA VAL A 213 -4.79 -10.62 -12.89
C VAL A 213 -5.91 -11.40 -13.59
N LEU A 214 -7.07 -11.51 -12.94
CA LEU A 214 -8.25 -12.21 -13.50
C LEU A 214 -8.99 -11.43 -14.59
N SER A 215 -8.69 -10.14 -14.79
CA SER A 215 -9.38 -9.26 -15.74
C SER A 215 -8.40 -8.50 -16.62
N PRO A 216 -7.48 -9.19 -17.35
CA PRO A 216 -6.39 -8.56 -18.07
C PRO A 216 -6.85 -7.49 -19.06
N GLU A 217 -7.91 -7.76 -19.83
CA GLU A 217 -8.45 -6.83 -20.84
C GLU A 217 -9.00 -5.53 -20.25
N LYS A 218 -9.48 -5.58 -18.99
CA LYS A 218 -10.01 -4.39 -18.30
C LYS A 218 -8.92 -3.65 -17.53
N ALA A 219 -7.86 -4.35 -17.19
CA ALA A 219 -6.75 -3.83 -16.39
C ALA A 219 -5.62 -3.25 -17.26
N LYS A 220 -5.48 -3.72 -18.51
CA LYS A 220 -4.43 -3.27 -19.45
C LYS A 220 -4.45 -1.76 -19.62
N GLY A 221 -3.30 -1.12 -19.42
CA GLY A 221 -3.12 0.32 -19.58
C GLY A 221 -3.83 1.16 -18.53
N GLN A 222 -4.32 0.54 -17.45
CA GLN A 222 -5.05 1.24 -16.39
C GLN A 222 -4.22 1.39 -15.13
N GLU A 223 -4.52 2.46 -14.42
CA GLU A 223 -4.13 2.63 -13.02
C GLU A 223 -5.38 2.67 -12.14
N PHE A 224 -5.26 2.20 -10.90
CA PHE A 224 -6.38 2.09 -9.98
C PHE A 224 -6.00 2.56 -8.59
N HIS A 225 -6.82 3.42 -7.98
CA HIS A 225 -6.74 3.64 -6.55
C HIS A 225 -7.26 2.42 -5.79
N VAL A 226 -6.52 2.00 -4.79
CA VAL A 226 -6.85 0.84 -3.95
C VAL A 226 -6.85 1.28 -2.50
N VAL A 227 -7.99 1.77 -2.06
CA VAL A 227 -8.22 2.31 -0.72
C VAL A 227 -9.53 1.77 -0.15
N SER A 228 -9.79 1.99 1.14
CA SER A 228 -11.12 1.74 1.71
C SER A 228 -12.16 2.71 1.11
N GLU A 229 -13.44 2.50 1.40
CA GLU A 229 -14.49 3.36 0.81
C GLU A 229 -14.44 4.82 1.24
N LYS A 230 -13.86 5.09 2.42
CA LYS A 230 -13.82 6.44 3.01
C LYS A 230 -12.50 6.71 3.71
N ALA A 231 -11.91 7.86 3.41
CA ALA A 231 -10.83 8.43 4.21
C ALA A 231 -11.34 8.84 5.60
N LEU A 232 -10.43 8.96 6.56
CA LEU A 232 -10.71 9.48 7.89
C LEU A 232 -10.02 10.84 8.04
N THR A 233 -10.73 11.84 8.58
CA THR A 233 -10.04 13.02 9.09
C THR A 233 -9.24 12.63 10.33
N LEU A 234 -8.13 13.32 10.62
CA LEU A 234 -7.29 13.03 11.78
C LEU A 234 -8.13 13.05 13.07
N ARG A 235 -8.97 14.08 13.23
CA ARG A 235 -9.91 14.21 14.35
C ARG A 235 -10.91 13.06 14.43
N GLY A 236 -11.54 12.71 13.29
CA GLY A 236 -12.50 11.60 13.23
C GLY A 236 -11.85 10.25 13.50
N TYR A 237 -10.60 10.10 13.13
CA TYR A 237 -9.80 8.91 13.44
C TYR A 237 -9.55 8.81 14.95
N ALA A 238 -9.03 9.89 15.57
CA ALA A 238 -8.78 9.92 17.02
C ALA A 238 -10.05 9.60 17.84
N ASP A 239 -11.18 10.22 17.47
CA ASP A 239 -12.47 10.02 18.12
C ASP A 239 -12.96 8.56 18.00
N LYS A 240 -12.92 7.98 16.79
CA LYS A 240 -13.33 6.58 16.59
C LYS A 240 -12.43 5.59 17.34
N LEU A 241 -11.12 5.87 17.36
CA LEU A 241 -10.17 5.00 18.05
C LEU A 241 -10.28 5.09 19.57
N ALA A 242 -10.48 6.30 20.15
CA ALA A 242 -10.73 6.44 21.57
C ALA A 242 -11.97 5.63 21.98
N ARG A 243 -13.06 5.70 21.21
CA ARG A 243 -14.26 4.88 21.46
C ARG A 243 -14.01 3.38 21.36
N TRP A 244 -13.13 2.95 20.44
CA TRP A 244 -12.75 1.54 20.36
C TRP A 244 -12.04 1.06 21.62
N PHE A 245 -11.27 1.94 22.28
CA PHE A 245 -10.69 1.70 23.60
C PHE A 245 -11.67 1.91 24.78
N GLY A 246 -12.95 2.24 24.50
CA GLY A 246 -13.95 2.52 25.54
C GLY A 246 -13.77 3.87 26.22
N LYS A 247 -13.14 4.84 25.56
CA LYS A 247 -12.88 6.20 26.04
C LYS A 247 -13.56 7.25 25.17
N GLU A 248 -13.70 8.45 25.70
CA GLU A 248 -13.98 9.66 24.93
C GLU A 248 -12.66 10.32 24.54
N ALA A 249 -12.60 10.86 23.32
CA ALA A 249 -11.40 11.51 22.85
C ALA A 249 -11.22 12.89 23.55
N ASN A 250 -10.10 13.07 24.21
CA ASN A 250 -9.70 14.35 24.83
C ASN A 250 -8.75 15.07 23.85
N LEU A 251 -9.29 15.95 23.00
CA LEU A 251 -8.54 16.58 21.91
C LEU A 251 -8.38 18.08 22.13
N SER A 252 -7.16 18.57 21.97
CA SER A 252 -6.86 19.98 21.80
C SER A 252 -6.15 20.24 20.47
N PHE A 253 -6.06 21.48 20.03
CA PHE A 253 -5.60 21.81 18.68
C PHE A 253 -4.60 22.95 18.72
N LYS A 254 -3.53 22.83 17.95
CA LYS A 254 -2.52 23.89 17.74
C LYS A 254 -2.17 24.04 16.27
N PRO A 255 -1.91 25.25 15.78
CA PRO A 255 -1.33 25.44 14.46
C PRO A 255 -0.10 24.54 14.29
N PHE A 256 0.09 23.94 13.11
CA PHE A 256 1.20 23.02 12.86
C PHE A 256 2.58 23.61 13.26
N GLY A 257 2.78 24.90 13.00
CA GLY A 257 4.04 25.58 13.36
C GLY A 257 4.35 25.58 14.87
N GLU A 258 3.31 25.61 15.72
CA GLU A 258 3.45 25.49 17.18
C GLU A 258 3.48 24.04 17.62
N TRP A 259 2.62 23.21 17.02
CA TRP A 259 2.51 21.78 17.33
C TRP A 259 3.84 21.05 17.13
N LYS A 260 4.52 21.28 16.02
CA LYS A 260 5.78 20.63 15.67
C LYS A 260 6.90 20.83 16.70
N THR A 261 6.83 21.88 17.52
CA THR A 261 7.84 22.15 18.56
C THR A 261 7.66 21.28 19.82
N GLN A 262 6.57 20.49 19.89
CA GLN A 262 6.20 19.65 21.03
C GLN A 262 6.42 18.16 20.79
N VAL A 263 6.87 17.80 19.59
CA VAL A 263 7.16 16.43 19.18
C VAL A 263 8.60 16.34 18.67
N SER A 264 9.09 15.14 18.39
CA SER A 264 10.40 14.97 17.74
C SER A 264 10.41 15.55 16.33
N ASP A 265 11.60 15.97 15.85
CA ASP A 265 11.75 16.46 14.48
C ASP A 265 11.31 15.39 13.44
N ASP A 266 11.61 14.11 13.71
CA ASP A 266 11.20 12.99 12.87
C ASP A 266 9.67 12.84 12.82
N ASP A 267 8.98 12.88 13.98
CA ASP A 267 7.52 12.84 14.03
C ASP A 267 6.91 14.05 13.32
N ALA A 268 7.49 15.25 13.49
CA ALA A 268 7.02 16.46 12.83
C ALA A 268 7.14 16.37 11.32
N LEU A 269 8.25 15.85 10.81
CA LEU A 269 8.48 15.64 9.37
C LEU A 269 7.49 14.64 8.78
N VAL A 270 7.34 13.48 9.41
CA VAL A 270 6.41 12.44 8.97
C VAL A 270 4.96 12.92 9.02
N THR A 271 4.58 13.66 10.08
CA THR A 271 3.27 14.31 10.17
C THR A 271 3.07 15.29 9.02
N TYR A 272 4.05 16.16 8.74
CA TYR A 272 3.96 17.14 7.65
C TYR A 272 3.66 16.44 6.32
N ASP A 273 4.43 15.42 5.98
CA ASP A 273 4.23 14.68 4.72
C ASP A 273 2.81 14.12 4.59
N HIS A 274 2.28 13.53 5.66
CA HIS A 274 0.94 12.95 5.62
C HIS A 274 -0.18 14.00 5.55
N ILE A 275 -0.09 15.06 6.36
CA ILE A 275 -1.12 16.10 6.36
C ILE A 275 -1.06 16.97 5.09
N ALA A 276 0.12 17.15 4.50
CA ALA A 276 0.26 17.87 3.24
C ALA A 276 -0.39 17.12 2.07
N HIS A 277 -0.27 15.79 2.01
CA HIS A 277 -0.98 14.97 1.02
C HIS A 277 -2.49 14.96 1.25
N SER A 278 -2.92 14.84 2.50
CA SER A 278 -4.35 14.80 2.90
C SER A 278 -5.22 13.98 1.94
N PRO A 279 -4.89 12.69 1.70
CA PRO A 279 -5.48 11.92 0.62
C PRO A 279 -6.94 11.53 0.90
N ASN A 280 -7.80 11.71 -0.11
CA ASN A 280 -9.17 11.20 -0.16
C ASN A 280 -9.47 10.76 -1.59
N CYS A 281 -9.16 9.49 -1.90
CA CYS A 281 -9.22 8.97 -3.26
C CYS A 281 -10.52 8.24 -3.56
N SER A 282 -11.04 8.39 -4.79
CA SER A 282 -12.12 7.55 -5.33
C SER A 282 -11.62 6.16 -5.69
N ILE A 283 -12.48 5.16 -5.50
CA ILE A 283 -12.27 3.79 -5.96
C ILE A 283 -13.27 3.39 -7.07
N ASP A 284 -13.95 4.35 -7.67
CA ASP A 284 -15.01 4.07 -8.62
C ASP A 284 -14.52 3.38 -9.89
N ARG A 285 -13.30 3.71 -10.35
CA ARG A 285 -12.66 3.01 -11.46
C ARG A 285 -12.41 1.55 -11.12
N ALA A 286 -11.82 1.26 -9.96
CA ALA A 286 -11.56 -0.09 -9.49
C ALA A 286 -12.87 -0.88 -9.28
N LYS A 287 -13.91 -0.26 -8.70
CA LYS A 287 -15.25 -0.86 -8.58
C LYS A 287 -15.83 -1.23 -9.95
N ARG A 288 -15.79 -0.32 -10.91
CA ARG A 288 -16.40 -0.48 -12.23
C ARG A 288 -15.66 -1.52 -13.09
N LEU A 289 -14.34 -1.45 -13.16
CA LEU A 289 -13.55 -2.29 -14.07
C LEU A 289 -13.13 -3.62 -13.44
N LEU A 290 -12.69 -3.61 -12.18
CA LEU A 290 -12.20 -4.79 -11.49
C LEU A 290 -13.23 -5.42 -10.55
N ARG A 291 -14.40 -4.78 -10.34
CA ARG A 291 -15.36 -5.18 -9.31
C ARG A 291 -14.71 -5.20 -7.92
N TYR A 292 -13.79 -4.27 -7.68
CA TYR A 292 -13.16 -4.09 -6.39
C TYR A 292 -14.21 -3.74 -5.34
N LYS A 293 -14.16 -4.43 -4.21
CA LYS A 293 -15.06 -4.19 -3.09
C LYS A 293 -14.25 -4.38 -1.81
N PRO A 294 -13.76 -3.29 -1.19
CA PRO A 294 -13.01 -3.42 0.05
C PRO A 294 -13.90 -4.04 1.13
N LYS A 295 -13.34 -4.98 1.86
CA LYS A 295 -13.99 -5.71 2.96
C LYS A 295 -14.00 -4.89 4.23
N TYR A 296 -12.95 -4.08 4.42
CA TYR A 296 -12.74 -3.30 5.63
C TYR A 296 -12.94 -1.81 5.37
N SER A 297 -13.58 -1.12 6.32
CA SER A 297 -13.43 0.34 6.42
C SER A 297 -12.04 0.70 6.95
N SER A 298 -11.61 1.96 6.77
CA SER A 298 -10.33 2.44 7.32
C SER A 298 -10.17 2.13 8.81
N ILE A 299 -11.22 2.38 9.61
CA ILE A 299 -11.12 2.17 11.06
C ILE A 299 -11.07 0.68 11.46
N GLU A 300 -11.84 -0.19 10.79
CA GLU A 300 -11.78 -1.64 11.05
C GLU A 300 -10.40 -2.20 10.74
N ALA A 301 -9.81 -1.81 9.60
CA ALA A 301 -8.46 -2.22 9.22
C ALA A 301 -7.39 -1.76 10.22
N ILE A 302 -7.51 -0.52 10.73
CA ILE A 302 -6.64 0.03 11.76
C ILE A 302 -6.80 -0.73 13.09
N CYS A 303 -8.03 -0.97 13.52
CA CYS A 303 -8.30 -1.67 14.78
C CYS A 303 -7.77 -3.11 14.75
N GLU A 304 -7.89 -3.82 13.63
CA GLU A 304 -7.31 -5.17 13.48
C GLU A 304 -5.79 -5.12 13.58
N SER A 305 -5.16 -4.15 12.92
CA SER A 305 -3.71 -3.92 13.01
C SER A 305 -3.26 -3.67 14.46
N LEU A 306 -3.92 -2.74 15.16
CA LEU A 306 -3.62 -2.41 16.56
C LEU A 306 -3.86 -3.60 17.49
N LYS A 307 -4.97 -4.32 17.32
CA LYS A 307 -5.24 -5.52 18.10
C LYS A 307 -4.10 -6.52 17.96
N TRP A 308 -3.64 -6.78 16.73
CA TRP A 308 -2.52 -7.68 16.52
C TRP A 308 -1.23 -7.20 17.21
N LEU A 309 -0.93 -5.89 17.10
CA LEU A 309 0.27 -5.30 17.71
C LEU A 309 0.24 -5.39 19.24
N ILE A 310 -0.93 -5.19 19.86
CA ILE A 310 -1.15 -5.32 21.30
C ILE A 310 -1.02 -6.79 21.73
N ASP A 311 -1.72 -7.71 21.04
CA ASP A 311 -1.70 -9.13 21.36
C ASP A 311 -0.29 -9.75 21.22
N ASN A 312 0.58 -9.14 20.39
CA ASN A 312 1.96 -9.57 20.20
C ASN A 312 2.98 -8.73 21.00
N GLY A 313 2.53 -7.89 21.94
CA GLY A 313 3.38 -7.13 22.85
C GLY A 313 4.22 -6.03 22.16
N GLN A 314 3.85 -5.61 20.96
CA GLN A 314 4.54 -4.52 20.25
C GLN A 314 4.01 -3.14 20.65
N ILE A 315 2.81 -3.08 21.17
CA ILE A 315 2.23 -1.90 21.84
C ILE A 315 1.70 -2.37 23.19
N VAL A 316 2.09 -1.70 24.25
CA VAL A 316 1.63 -1.96 25.63
C VAL A 316 0.63 -0.87 26.02
N ILE A 317 -0.57 -1.26 26.38
CA ILE A 317 -1.67 -0.37 26.78
C ILE A 317 -2.03 -0.62 28.24
#